data_a703d666c3e403ee438ff4264416536a
#
_entry.id   a703d666c3e403ee438ff4264416536a
#
_cell.length_a   1.000
_cell.length_b   1.000
_cell.length_c   1.000
_cell.angle_alpha   90.00
_cell.angle_beta   90.00
_cell.angle_gamma   90.00
#
_symmetry.space_group_name_H-M   'P 1'
#
loop_
_entity.id
_entity.type
_entity.pdbx_description
1 polymer ?
#
loop_
_entity_poly.entity_id
_entity_poly.type
_entity_poly.pdbx_seq_one_letter_code
_entity_poly.pdbx_strand_id
1 'polypeptide(L)' 'MTISQKIKMALAYKGMSEAELARSIGTSPSAFNQRMKTGKFSTEEMEKIAAALEAEYYFGFTFGDGTKI' A
#
# COMPACT_ATOMS: atom_id res chain seq x y z
N MET A 1 11.05 -4.61 -6.02
CA MET A 1 9.79 -4.96 -5.35
C MET A 1 8.69 -4.00 -5.77
N THR A 2 7.53 -4.51 -6.12
CA THR A 2 6.41 -3.69 -6.57
C THR A 2 5.62 -3.13 -5.38
N ILE A 3 4.79 -2.11 -5.65
CA ILE A 3 3.89 -1.55 -4.64
C ILE A 3 2.95 -2.64 -4.09
N SER A 4 2.42 -3.47 -4.98
CA SER A 4 1.50 -4.54 -4.56
C SER A 4 2.18 -5.56 -3.65
N GLN A 5 3.45 -5.89 -3.93
CA GLN A 5 4.22 -6.78 -3.06
C GLN A 5 4.46 -6.13 -1.69
N LYS A 6 4.72 -4.83 -1.65
CA LYS A 6 4.88 -4.10 -0.39
C LYS A 6 3.60 -4.12 0.43
N ILE A 7 2.46 -3.90 -0.23
CA ILE A 7 1.16 -3.95 0.45
C ILE A 7 0.91 -5.35 1.01
N LYS A 8 1.19 -6.39 0.23
CA LYS A 8 1.03 -7.78 0.70
C LYS A 8 1.89 -8.07 1.91
N MET A 9 3.13 -7.59 1.91
CA MET A 9 4.03 -7.76 3.05
C MET A 9 3.51 -7.04 4.29
N ALA A 10 3.00 -5.83 4.12
CA ALA A 10 2.44 -5.06 5.21
C ALA A 10 1.21 -5.74 5.79
N LEU A 11 0.34 -6.29 4.93
CA LEU A 11 -0.84 -7.03 5.37
C LEU A 11 -0.43 -8.27 6.17
N ALA A 12 0.56 -9.01 5.68
CA ALA A 12 1.06 -10.18 6.39
C ALA A 12 1.61 -9.81 7.76
N TYR A 13 2.35 -8.72 7.82
CA TYR A 13 2.89 -8.22 9.09
C TYR A 13 1.80 -7.87 10.09
N LYS A 14 0.70 -7.27 9.61
CA LYS A 14 -0.42 -6.87 10.49
C LYS A 14 -1.43 -7.99 10.73
N GLY A 15 -1.32 -9.11 10.01
CA GLY A 15 -2.29 -10.19 10.10
C GLY A 15 -3.65 -9.81 9.52
N MET A 16 -3.67 -8.97 8.50
CA MET A 16 -4.88 -8.47 7.87
C MET A 16 -5.02 -9.03 6.46
N SER A 17 -6.25 -9.33 6.05
CA SER A 17 -6.52 -9.81 4.69
C SER A 17 -6.73 -8.63 3.73
N GLU A 18 -6.57 -8.90 2.42
CA GLU A 18 -6.86 -7.88 1.40
C GLU A 18 -8.33 -7.44 1.47
N ALA A 19 -9.24 -8.36 1.74
CA ALA A 19 -10.67 -8.03 1.86
C ALA A 19 -10.92 -7.09 3.04
N GLU A 20 -10.28 -7.32 4.17
CA GLU A 20 -10.39 -6.44 5.33
C GLU A 20 -9.85 -5.04 5.02
N LEU A 21 -8.69 -4.97 4.36
CA LEU A 21 -8.11 -3.70 3.97
C LEU A 21 -9.03 -2.95 3.01
N ALA A 22 -9.56 -3.64 2.00
CA ALA A 22 -10.47 -3.05 1.03
C ALA A 22 -11.67 -2.40 1.73
N ARG A 23 -12.29 -3.12 2.65
CA ARG A 23 -13.43 -2.59 3.40
C ARG A 23 -13.04 -1.39 4.27
N SER A 24 -11.85 -1.43 4.86
CA SER A 24 -11.37 -0.35 5.72
C SER A 24 -11.16 0.96 4.96
N ILE A 25 -10.78 0.89 3.70
CA ILE A 25 -10.55 2.08 2.88
C ILE A 25 -11.76 2.44 2.01
N GLY A 26 -12.88 1.76 2.21
CA GLY A 26 -14.14 2.10 1.55
C GLY A 26 -14.28 1.60 0.12
N THR A 27 -13.62 0.52 -0.23
CA THR A 27 -13.75 -0.08 -1.56
C THR A 27 -14.16 -1.55 -1.45
N SER A 28 -14.66 -2.13 -2.55
CA SER A 28 -14.99 -3.55 -2.55
C SER A 28 -13.72 -4.40 -2.67
N PRO A 29 -13.71 -5.62 -2.11
CA PRO A 29 -12.57 -6.53 -2.29
C PRO A 29 -12.25 -6.79 -3.77
N SER A 30 -13.26 -6.85 -4.62
CA SER A 30 -13.08 -7.06 -6.05
C SER A 30 -12.36 -5.90 -6.72
N ALA A 31 -12.78 -4.67 -6.41
CA ALA A 31 -12.15 -3.45 -6.94
C ALA A 31 -10.71 -3.34 -6.43
N PHE A 32 -10.49 -3.62 -5.15
CA PHE A 32 -9.14 -3.58 -4.58
C PHE A 32 -8.22 -4.61 -5.24
N ASN A 33 -8.75 -5.82 -5.48
CA ASN A 33 -7.99 -6.87 -6.15
C ASN A 33 -7.53 -6.43 -7.55
N GLN A 34 -8.39 -5.73 -8.30
CA GLN A 34 -8.02 -5.18 -9.60
C GLN A 34 -6.89 -4.16 -9.48
N ARG A 35 -6.95 -3.30 -8.47
CA ARG A 35 -5.90 -2.32 -8.22
C ARG A 35 -4.58 -3.00 -7.86
N MET A 36 -4.63 -4.08 -7.10
CA MET A 36 -3.46 -4.86 -6.75
C MET A 36 -2.80 -5.48 -7.99
N LYS A 37 -3.60 -5.89 -8.97
CA LYS A 37 -3.07 -6.45 -10.21
C LYS A 37 -2.34 -5.42 -11.06
N THR A 38 -2.84 -4.20 -11.12
CA THR A 38 -2.21 -3.13 -11.90
C THR A 38 -1.09 -2.42 -11.15
N GLY A 39 -1.14 -2.43 -9.83
CA GLY A 39 -0.17 -1.73 -8.99
C GLY A 39 -0.29 -0.21 -9.06
N LYS A 40 -1.40 0.30 -9.59
CA LYS A 40 -1.60 1.73 -9.76
C LYS A 40 -2.40 2.32 -8.60
N PHE A 41 -1.69 2.91 -7.65
CA PHE A 41 -2.27 3.58 -6.51
C PHE A 41 -1.80 5.02 -6.47
N SER A 42 -2.70 5.95 -6.18
CA SER A 42 -2.34 7.33 -5.96
C SER A 42 -1.70 7.48 -4.57
N THR A 43 -1.00 8.58 -4.35
CA THR A 43 -0.43 8.90 -3.03
C THR A 43 -1.53 8.94 -1.99
N GLU A 44 -2.67 9.55 -2.33
CA GLU A 44 -3.83 9.64 -1.44
C GLU A 44 -4.34 8.26 -1.04
N GLU A 45 -4.41 7.34 -2.00
CA GLU A 45 -4.81 5.96 -1.71
C GLU A 45 -3.79 5.24 -0.83
N MET A 46 -2.49 5.46 -1.08
CA MET A 46 -1.44 4.88 -0.25
C MET A 46 -1.52 5.39 1.19
N GLU A 47 -1.88 6.66 1.37
CA GLU A 47 -2.07 7.22 2.71
C GLU A 47 -3.26 6.60 3.43
N LYS A 48 -4.35 6.32 2.71
CA LYS A 48 -5.51 5.62 3.26
C LYS A 48 -5.16 4.19 3.68
N ILE A 49 -4.38 3.51 2.84
CA ILE A 49 -3.91 2.16 3.14
C ILE A 49 -3.03 2.19 4.38
N ALA A 50 -2.10 3.13 4.47
CA ALA A 50 -1.23 3.29 5.62
C ALA A 50 -2.03 3.52 6.90
N ALA A 51 -3.04 4.39 6.85
CA ALA A 51 -3.90 4.65 8.00
C ALA A 51 -4.61 3.39 8.47
N ALA A 52 -5.14 2.59 7.55
CA ALA A 52 -5.80 1.34 7.88
C ALA A 52 -4.83 0.32 8.51
N LEU A 53 -3.56 0.39 8.15
CA LEU A 53 -2.50 -0.46 8.70
C LEU A 53 -1.88 0.11 9.99
N GLU A 54 -2.36 1.26 10.45
CA GLU A 54 -1.77 1.98 11.58
C GLU A 54 -0.30 2.31 11.33
N ALA A 55 0.02 2.73 10.11
CA ALA A 55 1.36 3.01 9.65
C ALA A 55 1.42 4.38 8.97
N GLU A 56 2.62 4.79 8.59
CA GLU A 56 2.83 5.99 7.79
C GLU A 56 3.38 5.57 6.44
N TYR A 57 2.84 6.15 5.37
CA TYR A 57 3.36 5.94 4.04
C TYR A 57 4.50 6.90 3.78
N TYR A 58 5.59 6.39 3.21
CA TYR A 58 6.70 7.24 2.79
C TYR A 58 7.18 6.81 1.41
N PHE A 59 7.81 7.74 0.71
CA PHE A 59 8.46 7.47 -0.56
C PHE A 59 9.60 8.45 -0.73
N GLY A 60 10.51 8.13 -1.66
CA GLY A 60 11.63 9.03 -1.86
C GLY A 60 12.60 8.52 -2.92
N PHE A 61 13.71 9.25 -3.04
CA PHE A 61 14.76 8.95 -3.99
C PHE A 61 16.09 8.79 -3.27
N THR A 62 16.91 7.85 -3.76
CA THR A 62 18.29 7.70 -3.31
C THR A 62 19.18 8.05 -4.48
N PHE A 63 20.04 9.04 -4.28
CA PHE A 63 20.99 9.49 -5.31
C PHE A 63 22.28 8.70 -5.22
N GLY A 64 23.11 8.78 -6.30
CA GLY A 64 24.36 8.02 -6.37
C GLY A 64 25.37 8.35 -5.30
N ASP A 65 25.29 9.54 -4.69
CA ASP A 65 26.15 9.98 -3.61
C ASP A 65 25.65 9.55 -2.21
N GLY A 66 24.56 8.79 -2.17
CA GLY A 66 23.95 8.34 -0.91
C GLY A 66 22.89 9.28 -0.34
N THR A 67 22.67 10.43 -0.97
CA THR A 67 21.64 11.37 -0.53
C THR A 67 20.26 10.77 -0.73
N LYS A 68 19.41 10.93 0.28
CA LYS A 68 18.00 10.46 0.23
C LYS A 68 17.05 11.64 0.38
N ILE A 69 16.09 11.71 -0.51
CA ILE A 69 15.07 12.76 -0.46
C ILE A 69 13.68 12.14 -0.52
#